data_522173c814afe370309692d0a8ff3b81
#
_entry.id   522173c814afe370309692d0a8ff3b81
#
_cell.length_a   1.000
_cell.length_b   1.000
_cell.length_c   1.000
_cell.angle_alpha   90.00
_cell.angle_beta   90.00
_cell.angle_gamma   90.00
#
_symmetry.space_group_name_H-M   'P 1'
#
loop_
_entity.id
_entity.type
_entity.pdbx_description
1 polymer ?
#
loop_
_entity_poly.entity_id
_entity_poly.type
_entity_poly.pdbx_seq_one_letter_code
_entity_poly.pdbx_strand_id
1 'polypeptide(L)'
;MSARRRRGALAVLLLAAATTAGCSGGGPDDTLSAFLDAFASGDIAAAAADTDSPDAARTVLSQVRGALDPESLEADEEEVKQPDGDVVTAGYRLTWHLSHGRTWSYRADVQLRAAEHGWQVHWQPTVVHPQLTVGQTIGLLPQLPETAPVLDRDGVPLMRPQTVIGVVVDPQKTGNPSAVAGSLAKALHRFEPSVTGRSVLDGMNKTKPGDAYPVITLRAGEYHQVKPVIYDLPGVRFASQERLLPVTRGSGRQVLAAIRALVEQELAGAAGWRIVTRDVTGGEVSELRAEPPRPGPAITSTLSARIQAAAEKALETEIHPAALVAIQPSSGDILAVAQNDAADDEGPVALSGRYPPGSTFKIVTAAAALSTGDVEPGSPVDCPGTTAIENRVVPNEGRFDLGRVPLKTAFARSCNTTFARLAAGLPASALTDAARSFGLGADFVVPGLTTVTGGVPAGDSAVQRAEDGFGQGTVVASPFGMALVAATVQAGKVPAPSIVKGMPSTAENVGDAPSRQVLDALRGMMRDVVAVGTATGLRDLPDVAGKTGTAQFGDGSRAHGWFAGYRGDLAFAVLLTDAGSSKPAVQAAHRFLAGIG
;
A
#
# COMPACT_ATOMS: atom_id res chain seq x y z
N MET A 1 21.28 11.19 -55.50
CA MET A 1 21.69 10.27 -56.56
C MET A 1 20.90 9.00 -56.33
N SER A 2 19.77 8.82 -57.03
CA SER A 2 19.56 8.14 -58.30
C SER A 2 20.00 6.68 -58.26
N ALA A 3 19.09 5.71 -58.28
CA ALA A 3 18.39 5.14 -59.40
C ALA A 3 17.52 3.92 -58.96
N ARG A 4 16.27 3.96 -59.32
CA ARG A 4 15.56 3.22 -60.39
C ARG A 4 15.29 1.74 -60.14
N ARG A 5 14.02 1.46 -59.81
CA ARG A 5 12.97 0.72 -60.58
C ARG A 5 13.41 -0.50 -61.39
N ARG A 6 12.81 -1.68 -61.14
CA ARG A 6 12.22 -2.52 -62.17
C ARG A 6 10.97 -3.25 -61.67
N ARG A 7 9.86 -2.99 -62.38
CA ARG A 7 8.63 -3.77 -62.32
C ARG A 7 8.79 -5.01 -63.17
N GLY A 8 8.39 -6.19 -62.67
CA GLY A 8 8.20 -7.39 -63.46
C GLY A 8 6.76 -7.87 -63.23
N ALA A 9 5.92 -7.74 -64.25
CA ALA A 9 4.58 -8.30 -64.29
C ALA A 9 4.75 -9.81 -64.61
N LEU A 10 4.10 -10.69 -63.83
CA LEU A 10 3.92 -12.07 -64.19
C LEU A 10 2.39 -12.35 -64.22
N ALA A 11 1.96 -12.83 -65.37
CA ALA A 11 0.58 -13.18 -65.71
C ALA A 11 0.14 -14.39 -64.88
N VAL A 12 -1.07 -14.27 -64.29
CA VAL A 12 -1.78 -15.37 -63.63
C VAL A 12 -2.62 -16.11 -64.67
N LEU A 13 -2.22 -17.34 -64.93
CA LEU A 13 -3.09 -18.31 -65.63
C LEU A 13 -4.07 -18.89 -64.61
N LEU A 14 -5.34 -18.56 -64.73
CA LEU A 14 -6.43 -19.26 -64.03
C LEU A 14 -6.67 -20.63 -64.68
N LEU A 15 -6.27 -21.68 -63.97
CA LEU A 15 -6.74 -23.05 -64.25
C LEU A 15 -7.93 -23.28 -63.31
N ALA A 16 -9.14 -23.30 -63.85
CA ALA A 16 -10.34 -23.74 -63.17
C ALA A 16 -10.30 -25.28 -63.06
N ALA A 17 -9.90 -25.79 -61.91
CA ALA A 17 -10.11 -27.17 -61.56
C ALA A 17 -11.50 -27.30 -60.93
N ALA A 18 -12.44 -27.83 -61.63
CA ALA A 18 -13.73 -28.28 -61.10
C ALA A 18 -13.46 -29.46 -60.17
N THR A 19 -13.36 -29.19 -58.86
CA THR A 19 -13.41 -30.24 -57.86
C THR A 19 -14.86 -30.70 -57.71
N THR A 20 -15.15 -31.88 -58.19
CA THR A 20 -16.33 -32.67 -57.83
C THR A 20 -16.26 -32.85 -56.31
N ALA A 21 -17.19 -32.22 -55.58
CA ALA A 21 -17.45 -32.56 -54.20
C ALA A 21 -18.01 -33.99 -54.14
N GLY A 22 -17.13 -34.94 -53.98
CA GLY A 22 -17.49 -36.27 -53.54
C GLY A 22 -17.82 -36.21 -52.06
N CYS A 23 -19.08 -36.42 -51.70
CA CYS A 23 -19.46 -36.74 -50.33
C CYS A 23 -18.87 -38.12 -49.98
N SER A 24 -17.63 -38.18 -49.56
CA SER A 24 -17.09 -39.28 -48.77
C SER A 24 -17.42 -38.95 -47.33
N GLY A 25 -18.44 -39.57 -46.75
CA GLY A 25 -18.62 -39.54 -45.30
C GLY A 25 -17.33 -40.04 -44.65
N GLY A 26 -16.64 -39.15 -43.90
CA GLY A 26 -15.43 -39.50 -43.19
C GLY A 26 -15.67 -40.68 -42.25
N GLY A 27 -14.62 -41.42 -41.94
CA GLY A 27 -14.68 -42.50 -40.95
C GLY A 27 -14.86 -41.97 -39.51
N PRO A 28 -15.04 -42.86 -38.54
CA PRO A 28 -15.12 -42.43 -37.13
C PRO A 28 -13.89 -41.64 -36.66
N ASP A 29 -12.69 -42.01 -37.16
CA ASP A 29 -11.43 -41.33 -36.84
C ASP A 29 -11.42 -39.88 -37.38
N ASP A 30 -11.90 -39.67 -38.61
CA ASP A 30 -11.98 -38.32 -39.22
C ASP A 30 -12.95 -37.42 -38.43
N THR A 31 -14.08 -37.98 -37.94
CA THR A 31 -15.07 -37.25 -37.15
C THR A 31 -14.52 -36.90 -35.78
N LEU A 32 -13.80 -37.81 -35.12
CA LEU A 32 -13.16 -37.55 -33.84
C LEU A 32 -12.11 -36.46 -33.97
N SER A 33 -11.23 -36.57 -34.97
CA SER A 33 -10.20 -35.59 -35.25
C SER A 33 -10.78 -34.19 -35.47
N ALA A 34 -11.82 -34.08 -36.32
CA ALA A 34 -12.51 -32.82 -36.58
C ALA A 34 -13.10 -32.20 -35.32
N PHE A 35 -13.77 -33.00 -34.48
CA PHE A 35 -14.32 -32.57 -33.20
C PHE A 35 -13.23 -32.06 -32.25
N LEU A 36 -12.15 -32.84 -32.08
CA LEU A 36 -11.07 -32.52 -31.17
C LEU A 36 -10.31 -31.27 -31.63
N ASP A 37 -10.00 -31.13 -32.92
CA ASP A 37 -9.34 -29.95 -33.51
C ASP A 37 -10.21 -28.69 -33.34
N ALA A 38 -11.50 -28.78 -33.61
CA ALA A 38 -12.43 -27.68 -33.41
C ALA A 38 -12.52 -27.26 -31.92
N PHE A 39 -12.59 -28.23 -31.01
CA PHE A 39 -12.63 -27.96 -29.58
C PHE A 39 -11.29 -27.36 -29.09
N ALA A 40 -10.17 -27.89 -29.53
CA ALA A 40 -8.85 -27.40 -29.18
C ALA A 40 -8.62 -25.98 -29.70
N SER A 41 -8.97 -25.67 -30.94
CA SER A 41 -8.85 -24.32 -31.53
C SER A 41 -9.84 -23.30 -30.96
N GLY A 42 -10.91 -23.77 -30.27
CA GLY A 42 -11.94 -22.89 -29.69
C GLY A 42 -13.10 -22.61 -30.64
N ASP A 43 -13.19 -23.28 -31.77
CA ASP A 43 -14.40 -23.26 -32.64
C ASP A 43 -15.47 -24.16 -32.04
N ILE A 44 -16.14 -23.65 -31.00
CA ILE A 44 -17.19 -24.38 -30.27
C ILE A 44 -18.38 -24.66 -31.17
N ALA A 45 -18.62 -23.83 -32.18
CA ALA A 45 -19.74 -24.06 -33.11
C ALA A 45 -19.48 -25.28 -34.01
N ALA A 46 -18.26 -25.41 -34.55
CA ALA A 46 -17.85 -26.57 -35.34
C ALA A 46 -17.81 -27.84 -34.47
N ALA A 47 -17.15 -27.80 -33.29
CA ALA A 47 -17.12 -28.94 -32.39
C ALA A 47 -18.52 -29.44 -31.99
N ALA A 48 -19.45 -28.53 -31.70
CA ALA A 48 -20.82 -28.88 -31.36
C ALA A 48 -21.59 -29.50 -32.56
N ALA A 49 -21.32 -29.03 -33.77
CA ALA A 49 -21.97 -29.56 -34.99
C ALA A 49 -21.62 -31.02 -35.28
N ASP A 50 -20.43 -31.48 -34.86
CA ASP A 50 -19.99 -32.87 -35.03
C ASP A 50 -20.66 -33.85 -34.03
N THR A 51 -21.55 -33.36 -33.14
CA THR A 51 -22.22 -34.15 -32.11
C THR A 51 -23.68 -34.47 -32.48
N ASP A 52 -24.26 -35.53 -31.90
CA ASP A 52 -25.69 -35.87 -32.01
C ASP A 52 -26.61 -34.94 -31.19
N SER A 53 -26.05 -34.03 -30.41
CA SER A 53 -26.78 -33.07 -29.58
C SER A 53 -26.10 -31.69 -29.58
N PRO A 54 -26.09 -30.93 -30.70
CA PRO A 54 -25.29 -29.73 -30.89
C PRO A 54 -25.54 -28.61 -29.88
N ASP A 55 -26.78 -28.36 -29.47
CA ASP A 55 -27.12 -27.29 -28.54
C ASP A 55 -26.66 -27.59 -27.12
N ALA A 56 -26.77 -28.84 -26.67
CA ALA A 56 -26.28 -29.30 -25.38
C ALA A 56 -24.75 -29.26 -25.35
N ALA A 57 -24.11 -29.74 -26.41
CA ALA A 57 -22.66 -29.68 -26.57
C ALA A 57 -22.13 -28.25 -26.52
N ARG A 58 -22.69 -27.35 -27.33
CA ARG A 58 -22.31 -25.96 -27.40
C ARG A 58 -22.37 -25.28 -26.03
N THR A 59 -23.43 -25.55 -25.27
CA THR A 59 -23.61 -24.97 -23.94
C THR A 59 -22.48 -25.37 -22.99
N VAL A 60 -22.20 -26.67 -22.85
CA VAL A 60 -21.19 -27.16 -21.90
C VAL A 60 -19.78 -26.81 -22.36
N LEU A 61 -19.46 -27.00 -23.65
CA LEU A 61 -18.16 -26.68 -24.21
C LEU A 61 -17.81 -25.17 -23.99
N SER A 62 -18.79 -24.28 -24.27
CA SER A 62 -18.62 -22.83 -24.05
C SER A 62 -18.42 -22.50 -22.58
N GLN A 63 -19.22 -23.10 -21.68
CA GLN A 63 -19.11 -22.84 -20.24
C GLN A 63 -17.78 -23.32 -19.68
N VAL A 64 -17.33 -24.52 -20.04
CA VAL A 64 -16.06 -25.07 -19.54
C VAL A 64 -14.88 -24.26 -20.06
N ARG A 65 -14.86 -23.96 -21.37
CA ARG A 65 -13.77 -23.18 -21.94
C ARG A 65 -13.73 -21.75 -21.37
N GLY A 66 -14.89 -21.11 -21.21
CA GLY A 66 -14.98 -19.79 -20.59
C GLY A 66 -14.58 -19.75 -19.11
N ALA A 67 -14.84 -20.83 -18.36
CA ALA A 67 -14.48 -20.91 -16.95
C ALA A 67 -13.01 -21.26 -16.70
N LEU A 68 -12.38 -22.00 -17.62
CA LEU A 68 -10.97 -22.36 -17.55
C LEU A 68 -10.06 -21.29 -18.18
N ASP A 69 -10.58 -20.51 -19.13
CA ASP A 69 -9.87 -19.46 -19.89
C ASP A 69 -8.45 -19.88 -20.32
N PRO A 70 -8.33 -20.94 -21.14
CA PRO A 70 -7.04 -21.53 -21.47
C PRO A 70 -6.24 -20.68 -22.45
N GLU A 71 -4.92 -20.62 -22.25
CA GLU A 71 -3.97 -20.08 -23.23
C GLU A 71 -3.91 -20.97 -24.48
N SER A 72 -3.97 -22.31 -24.29
CA SER A 72 -4.13 -23.30 -25.33
C SER A 72 -4.75 -24.59 -24.78
N LEU A 73 -5.32 -25.38 -25.67
CA LEU A 73 -5.79 -26.74 -25.41
C LEU A 73 -5.18 -27.67 -26.45
N GLU A 74 -4.56 -28.74 -26.00
CA GLU A 74 -4.09 -29.85 -26.83
C GLU A 74 -5.04 -31.01 -26.65
N ALA A 75 -5.36 -31.69 -27.76
CA ALA A 75 -6.25 -32.84 -27.79
C ALA A 75 -5.62 -33.94 -28.65
N ASP A 76 -5.10 -34.97 -27.98
CA ASP A 76 -4.37 -36.06 -28.62
C ASP A 76 -5.23 -37.33 -28.63
N GLU A 77 -5.46 -37.91 -29.80
CA GLU A 77 -6.06 -39.23 -29.92
C GLU A 77 -5.13 -40.32 -29.38
N GLU A 78 -5.66 -41.22 -28.56
CA GLU A 78 -4.84 -42.30 -27.98
C GLU A 78 -5.16 -43.68 -28.59
N GLU A 79 -6.42 -44.10 -28.59
CA GLU A 79 -6.83 -45.41 -29.04
C GLU A 79 -8.26 -45.38 -29.60
N VAL A 80 -8.45 -45.89 -30.80
CA VAL A 80 -9.77 -46.14 -31.39
C VAL A 80 -10.01 -47.65 -31.39
N LYS A 81 -11.00 -48.10 -30.64
CA LYS A 81 -11.37 -49.53 -30.59
C LYS A 81 -12.07 -49.93 -31.86
N GLN A 82 -11.90 -51.19 -32.24
CA GLN A 82 -12.61 -51.75 -33.42
C GLN A 82 -14.12 -51.54 -33.30
N PRO A 83 -14.82 -51.19 -34.40
CA PRO A 83 -16.25 -50.97 -34.39
C PRO A 83 -17.01 -52.22 -33.93
N ASP A 84 -18.00 -52.02 -33.03
CA ASP A 84 -18.99 -53.02 -32.67
C ASP A 84 -20.33 -52.58 -33.30
N GLY A 85 -20.55 -52.96 -34.55
CA GLY A 85 -21.68 -52.50 -35.35
C GLY A 85 -21.59 -50.98 -35.65
N ASP A 86 -22.63 -50.23 -35.27
CA ASP A 86 -22.80 -48.80 -35.53
C ASP A 86 -22.21 -47.90 -34.44
N VAL A 87 -21.39 -48.47 -33.54
CA VAL A 87 -20.79 -47.76 -32.42
C VAL A 87 -19.29 -48.02 -32.36
N VAL A 88 -18.49 -46.94 -32.19
CA VAL A 88 -17.06 -46.98 -31.97
C VAL A 88 -16.75 -46.24 -30.65
N THR A 89 -15.87 -46.80 -29.83
CA THR A 89 -15.37 -46.13 -28.65
C THR A 89 -13.91 -45.71 -28.88
N ALA A 90 -13.62 -44.45 -28.65
CA ALA A 90 -12.27 -43.91 -28.78
C ALA A 90 -11.83 -43.23 -27.48
N GLY A 91 -10.53 -43.33 -27.19
CA GLY A 91 -9.88 -42.63 -26.08
C GLY A 91 -9.03 -41.47 -26.59
N TYR A 92 -8.99 -40.42 -25.86
CA TYR A 92 -8.15 -39.28 -26.16
C TYR A 92 -7.67 -38.60 -24.87
N ARG A 93 -6.63 -37.75 -25.00
CA ARG A 93 -6.07 -36.95 -23.91
C ARG A 93 -6.33 -35.49 -24.19
N LEU A 94 -6.85 -34.78 -23.19
CA LEU A 94 -6.93 -33.33 -23.20
C LEU A 94 -5.84 -32.76 -22.27
N THR A 95 -5.09 -31.79 -22.79
CA THR A 95 -4.08 -31.05 -22.00
C THR A 95 -4.38 -29.55 -22.09
N TRP A 96 -4.86 -29.01 -20.97
CA TRP A 96 -5.20 -27.61 -20.82
C TRP A 96 -3.97 -26.85 -20.34
N HIS A 97 -3.53 -25.86 -21.11
CA HIS A 97 -2.53 -24.87 -20.69
C HIS A 97 -3.27 -23.62 -20.22
N LEU A 98 -3.23 -23.39 -18.92
CA LEU A 98 -3.93 -22.29 -18.27
C LEU A 98 -2.98 -21.18 -17.90
N SER A 99 -3.51 -19.99 -17.66
CA SER A 99 -2.73 -18.82 -17.26
C SER A 99 -1.77 -19.12 -16.10
N HIS A 100 -0.63 -18.40 -16.06
CA HIS A 100 0.44 -18.56 -15.06
C HIS A 100 1.17 -19.92 -15.14
N GLY A 101 1.27 -20.52 -16.32
CA GLY A 101 2.00 -21.77 -16.56
C GLY A 101 1.38 -23.01 -15.91
N ARG A 102 0.08 -22.98 -15.59
CA ARG A 102 -0.65 -24.11 -15.05
C ARG A 102 -0.98 -25.09 -16.16
N THR A 103 -0.83 -26.39 -15.87
CA THR A 103 -1.18 -27.45 -16.83
C THR A 103 -2.08 -28.48 -16.16
N TRP A 104 -3.14 -28.86 -16.86
CA TRP A 104 -4.06 -29.91 -16.42
C TRP A 104 -4.31 -30.87 -17.57
N SER A 105 -3.92 -32.15 -17.37
CA SER A 105 -4.06 -33.18 -18.38
C SER A 105 -4.81 -34.38 -17.81
N TYR A 106 -5.70 -34.96 -18.62
CA TYR A 106 -6.46 -36.16 -18.28
C TYR A 106 -6.89 -36.90 -19.54
N ARG A 107 -7.25 -38.16 -19.35
CA ARG A 107 -7.84 -39.00 -20.40
C ARG A 107 -9.37 -38.97 -20.34
N ALA A 108 -10.00 -38.95 -21.51
CA ALA A 108 -11.43 -39.13 -21.65
C ALA A 108 -11.74 -40.15 -22.76
N ASP A 109 -12.91 -40.73 -22.68
CA ASP A 109 -13.43 -41.65 -23.70
C ASP A 109 -14.68 -41.06 -24.33
N VAL A 110 -14.87 -41.32 -25.61
CA VAL A 110 -16.02 -40.89 -26.40
C VAL A 110 -16.61 -42.04 -27.20
N GLN A 111 -17.91 -42.04 -27.35
CA GLN A 111 -18.61 -42.91 -28.30
C GLN A 111 -18.93 -42.14 -29.58
N LEU A 112 -18.61 -42.75 -30.73
CA LEU A 112 -19.05 -42.28 -32.03
C LEU A 112 -20.13 -43.23 -32.53
N ARG A 113 -21.17 -42.68 -33.14
CA ARG A 113 -22.32 -43.44 -33.69
C ARG A 113 -22.49 -43.15 -35.16
N ALA A 114 -22.80 -44.19 -35.91
CA ALA A 114 -23.15 -44.05 -37.31
C ALA A 114 -24.48 -43.28 -37.46
N ALA A 115 -24.52 -42.32 -38.39
CA ALA A 115 -25.67 -41.49 -38.70
C ALA A 115 -25.94 -41.51 -40.20
N GLU A 116 -27.06 -40.93 -40.66
CA GLU A 116 -27.45 -40.96 -42.09
C GLU A 116 -26.38 -40.39 -43.04
N HIS A 117 -25.54 -39.48 -42.55
CA HIS A 117 -24.52 -38.77 -43.34
C HIS A 117 -23.09 -38.92 -42.80
N GLY A 118 -22.75 -40.05 -42.19
CA GLY A 118 -21.43 -40.35 -41.65
C GLY A 118 -21.46 -40.74 -40.18
N TRP A 119 -20.46 -40.31 -39.43
CA TRP A 119 -20.35 -40.57 -37.98
C TRP A 119 -20.60 -39.29 -37.19
N GLN A 120 -21.10 -39.42 -35.94
CA GLN A 120 -21.27 -38.31 -34.99
C GLN A 120 -20.76 -38.70 -33.61
N VAL A 121 -20.23 -37.73 -32.88
CA VAL A 121 -19.91 -37.86 -31.47
C VAL A 121 -21.20 -38.00 -30.68
N HIS A 122 -21.38 -39.11 -29.97
CA HIS A 122 -22.48 -39.27 -29.03
C HIS A 122 -22.26 -38.38 -27.82
N TRP A 123 -23.04 -37.30 -27.77
CA TRP A 123 -22.83 -36.25 -26.78
C TRP A 123 -23.22 -36.68 -25.37
N GLN A 124 -22.27 -36.63 -24.46
CA GLN A 124 -22.44 -36.68 -23.01
C GLN A 124 -21.44 -35.73 -22.38
N PRO A 125 -21.72 -35.12 -21.18
CA PRO A 125 -20.74 -34.28 -20.51
C PRO A 125 -19.39 -34.96 -20.24
N THR A 126 -19.39 -36.29 -20.12
CA THR A 126 -18.19 -37.13 -19.98
C THR A 126 -17.23 -37.03 -21.18
N VAL A 127 -17.68 -36.56 -22.33
CA VAL A 127 -16.82 -36.20 -23.47
C VAL A 127 -15.88 -35.06 -23.10
N VAL A 128 -16.26 -34.16 -22.21
CA VAL A 128 -15.38 -33.10 -21.73
C VAL A 128 -14.50 -33.60 -20.59
N HIS A 129 -15.07 -34.28 -19.60
CA HIS A 129 -14.33 -34.86 -18.48
C HIS A 129 -15.07 -36.07 -17.90
N PRO A 130 -14.38 -37.19 -17.58
CA PRO A 130 -15.02 -38.43 -17.12
C PRO A 130 -15.95 -38.28 -15.91
N GLN A 131 -15.72 -37.32 -15.07
CA GLN A 131 -16.53 -37.05 -13.86
C GLN A 131 -17.57 -35.94 -14.04
N LEU A 132 -17.71 -35.38 -15.23
CA LEU A 132 -18.70 -34.32 -15.47
C LEU A 132 -20.07 -34.99 -15.78
N THR A 133 -21.10 -34.54 -15.06
CA THR A 133 -22.48 -35.06 -15.23
C THR A 133 -23.42 -33.99 -15.79
N VAL A 134 -24.61 -34.40 -16.20
CA VAL A 134 -25.65 -33.50 -16.72
C VAL A 134 -25.98 -32.42 -15.68
N GLY A 135 -26.06 -31.18 -16.11
CA GLY A 135 -26.32 -30.04 -15.24
C GLY A 135 -25.09 -29.51 -14.47
N GLN A 136 -23.92 -30.04 -14.79
CA GLN A 136 -22.66 -29.53 -14.20
C GLN A 136 -21.79 -28.84 -15.25
N THR A 137 -20.90 -27.97 -14.74
CA THR A 137 -19.80 -27.36 -15.49
C THR A 137 -18.50 -27.49 -14.71
N ILE A 138 -17.37 -27.12 -15.32
CA ILE A 138 -16.05 -27.09 -14.66
C ILE A 138 -15.72 -25.65 -14.29
N GLY A 139 -15.06 -25.45 -13.14
CA GLY A 139 -14.57 -24.15 -12.69
C GLY A 139 -13.15 -24.24 -12.19
N LEU A 140 -12.35 -23.22 -12.52
CA LEU A 140 -11.02 -23.00 -11.94
C LEU A 140 -11.14 -22.03 -10.76
N LEU A 141 -10.71 -22.48 -9.58
CA LEU A 141 -10.79 -21.71 -8.36
C LEU A 141 -9.40 -21.46 -7.77
N PRO A 142 -9.06 -20.24 -7.35
CA PRO A 142 -7.85 -20.01 -6.58
C PRO A 142 -7.98 -20.64 -5.20
N GLN A 143 -6.87 -21.15 -4.68
CA GLN A 143 -6.76 -21.62 -3.30
C GLN A 143 -5.70 -20.76 -2.61
N LEU A 144 -6.13 -19.83 -1.75
CA LEU A 144 -5.19 -18.99 -1.00
C LEU A 144 -4.59 -19.78 0.16
N PRO A 145 -3.32 -19.53 0.50
CA PRO A 145 -2.75 -20.07 1.72
C PRO A 145 -3.41 -19.46 2.96
N GLU A 146 -3.30 -20.12 4.09
CA GLU A 146 -3.70 -19.54 5.36
C GLU A 146 -2.95 -18.23 5.60
N THR A 147 -3.67 -17.21 6.03
CA THR A 147 -3.11 -15.90 6.30
C THR A 147 -2.29 -15.94 7.59
N ALA A 148 -0.98 -15.75 7.51
CA ALA A 148 -0.13 -15.63 8.67
C ALA A 148 -0.34 -14.27 9.39
N PRO A 149 -0.12 -14.19 10.71
CA PRO A 149 -0.12 -12.91 11.41
C PRO A 149 1.04 -12.02 10.96
N VAL A 150 0.84 -10.70 11.00
CA VAL A 150 1.93 -9.72 10.90
C VAL A 150 2.48 -9.49 12.30
N LEU A 151 3.76 -9.67 12.46
CA LEU A 151 4.46 -9.50 13.72
C LEU A 151 5.18 -8.14 13.75
N ASP A 152 5.35 -7.59 14.95
CA ASP A 152 6.29 -6.51 15.19
C ASP A 152 7.73 -7.02 15.18
N ARG A 153 8.70 -6.13 15.37
CA ARG A 153 10.13 -6.47 15.38
C ARG A 153 10.54 -7.48 16.46
N ASP A 154 9.75 -7.56 17.53
CA ASP A 154 10.01 -8.39 18.72
C ASP A 154 9.15 -9.67 18.73
N GLY A 155 8.38 -9.93 17.66
CA GLY A 155 7.52 -11.11 17.52
C GLY A 155 6.13 -10.94 18.11
N VAL A 156 5.75 -9.73 18.55
CA VAL A 156 4.40 -9.43 19.04
C VAL A 156 3.46 -9.22 17.84
N PRO A 157 2.28 -9.88 17.80
CA PRO A 157 1.36 -9.68 16.70
C PRO A 157 0.81 -8.25 16.63
N LEU A 158 1.04 -7.59 15.48
CA LEU A 158 0.41 -6.33 15.11
C LEU A 158 -0.95 -6.55 14.44
N MET A 159 -1.02 -7.58 13.58
CA MET A 159 -2.24 -7.99 12.90
C MET A 159 -2.42 -9.50 13.01
N ARG A 160 -3.68 -9.94 13.06
CA ARG A 160 -4.06 -11.36 13.04
C ARG A 160 -5.23 -11.60 12.12
N PRO A 161 -5.32 -12.80 11.51
CA PRO A 161 -6.56 -13.25 10.90
C PRO A 161 -7.69 -13.21 11.93
N GLN A 162 -8.81 -12.60 11.56
CA GLN A 162 -10.00 -12.49 12.40
C GLN A 162 -11.24 -12.68 11.54
N THR A 163 -12.19 -13.43 12.06
CA THR A 163 -13.52 -13.53 11.45
C THR A 163 -14.23 -12.18 11.57
N VAL A 164 -14.67 -11.67 10.44
CA VAL A 164 -15.52 -10.49 10.35
C VAL A 164 -16.82 -10.82 9.67
N ILE A 165 -17.85 -10.07 10.04
CA ILE A 165 -19.20 -10.23 9.51
C ILE A 165 -19.57 -8.97 8.73
N GLY A 166 -19.67 -9.11 7.41
CA GLY A 166 -20.22 -8.08 6.54
C GLY A 166 -21.73 -7.98 6.74
N VAL A 167 -22.22 -6.80 7.08
CA VAL A 167 -23.65 -6.49 7.15
C VAL A 167 -24.03 -5.83 5.85
N VAL A 168 -24.88 -6.47 5.07
CA VAL A 168 -25.36 -5.96 3.78
C VAL A 168 -26.88 -5.90 3.77
N VAL A 169 -27.42 -4.96 3.01
CA VAL A 169 -28.88 -4.80 2.83
C VAL A 169 -29.24 -4.96 1.36
N ASP A 170 -30.23 -5.82 1.10
CA ASP A 170 -30.88 -5.92 -0.19
C ASP A 170 -32.05 -4.92 -0.22
N PRO A 171 -31.94 -3.78 -0.95
CA PRO A 171 -32.96 -2.73 -0.89
C PRO A 171 -34.34 -3.20 -1.32
N GLN A 172 -34.40 -4.20 -2.22
CA GLN A 172 -35.67 -4.72 -2.75
C GLN A 172 -36.43 -5.59 -1.74
N LYS A 173 -35.76 -6.04 -0.66
CA LYS A 173 -36.35 -6.93 0.37
C LYS A 173 -36.58 -6.28 1.69
N THR A 174 -36.41 -4.96 1.80
CA THR A 174 -36.54 -4.24 3.08
C THR A 174 -37.99 -3.95 3.50
N GLY A 175 -38.94 -3.98 2.56
CA GLY A 175 -40.33 -3.56 2.79
C GLY A 175 -40.47 -2.06 3.16
N ASN A 176 -39.79 -1.63 4.22
CA ASN A 176 -39.68 -0.23 4.63
C ASN A 176 -38.20 0.17 4.77
N PRO A 177 -37.57 0.71 3.72
CA PRO A 177 -36.15 1.07 3.74
C PRO A 177 -35.77 2.05 4.84
N SER A 178 -36.59 3.05 5.12
CA SER A 178 -36.31 4.05 6.16
C SER A 178 -36.32 3.46 7.57
N ALA A 179 -37.22 2.53 7.87
CA ALA A 179 -37.27 1.84 9.17
C ALA A 179 -36.04 0.94 9.36
N VAL A 180 -35.66 0.18 8.32
CA VAL A 180 -34.45 -0.68 8.33
C VAL A 180 -33.19 0.17 8.51
N ALA A 181 -33.03 1.27 7.75
CA ALA A 181 -31.91 2.18 7.87
C ALA A 181 -31.79 2.81 9.27
N GLY A 182 -32.92 3.22 9.86
CA GLY A 182 -32.96 3.75 11.22
C GLY A 182 -32.55 2.72 12.28
N SER A 183 -33.03 1.48 12.17
CA SER A 183 -32.67 0.38 13.08
C SER A 183 -31.20 0.01 12.98
N LEU A 184 -30.66 -0.10 11.76
CA LEU A 184 -29.23 -0.36 11.53
C LEU A 184 -28.37 0.77 12.10
N ALA A 185 -28.69 2.03 11.81
CA ALA A 185 -27.96 3.17 12.35
C ALA A 185 -27.91 3.16 13.88
N LYS A 186 -29.07 2.96 14.54
CA LYS A 186 -29.16 2.90 16.00
C LYS A 186 -28.26 1.81 16.59
N ALA A 187 -28.17 0.65 15.96
CA ALA A 187 -27.36 -0.47 16.43
C ALA A 187 -25.86 -0.30 16.14
N LEU A 188 -25.51 0.31 14.99
CA LEU A 188 -24.15 0.26 14.42
C LEU A 188 -23.34 1.53 14.62
N HIS A 189 -23.98 2.69 14.83
CA HIS A 189 -23.33 4.00 14.96
C HIS A 189 -22.20 4.04 16.00
N ARG A 190 -22.32 3.27 17.09
CA ARG A 190 -21.28 3.18 18.14
C ARG A 190 -19.98 2.53 17.67
N PHE A 191 -20.03 1.72 16.61
CA PHE A 191 -18.84 1.09 16.01
C PHE A 191 -18.28 1.90 14.85
N GLU A 192 -19.15 2.63 14.16
CA GLU A 192 -18.82 3.48 13.03
C GLU A 192 -19.77 4.69 13.00
N PRO A 193 -19.32 5.85 13.48
CA PRO A 193 -20.15 7.06 13.57
C PRO A 193 -20.71 7.56 12.23
N SER A 194 -20.08 7.22 11.11
CA SER A 194 -20.55 7.55 9.78
C SER A 194 -21.81 6.77 9.36
N VAL A 195 -22.10 5.65 10.04
CA VAL A 195 -23.33 4.88 9.82
C VAL A 195 -24.51 5.58 10.48
N THR A 196 -25.21 6.38 9.70
CA THR A 196 -26.43 7.12 10.08
C THR A 196 -27.62 6.60 9.28
N GLY A 197 -28.86 6.86 9.76
CA GLY A 197 -30.06 6.50 9.00
C GLY A 197 -30.06 7.07 7.57
N ARG A 198 -29.56 8.32 7.44
CA ARG A 198 -29.44 8.97 6.13
C ARG A 198 -28.37 8.28 5.26
N SER A 199 -27.17 8.04 5.78
CA SER A 199 -26.10 7.43 4.97
C SER A 199 -26.47 6.02 4.48
N VAL A 200 -27.15 5.22 5.32
CA VAL A 200 -27.63 3.89 4.93
C VAL A 200 -28.73 4.00 3.87
N LEU A 201 -29.69 4.90 4.04
CA LEU A 201 -30.77 5.10 3.08
C LEU A 201 -30.25 5.62 1.73
N ASP A 202 -29.35 6.58 1.74
CA ASP A 202 -28.74 7.15 0.54
C ASP A 202 -27.90 6.07 -0.19
N GLY A 203 -27.22 5.20 0.55
CA GLY A 203 -26.47 4.07 0.00
C GLY A 203 -27.39 3.05 -0.68
N MET A 204 -28.48 2.66 -0.01
CA MET A 204 -29.47 1.75 -0.59
C MET A 204 -30.10 2.33 -1.87
N ASN A 205 -30.40 3.62 -1.91
CA ASN A 205 -31.00 4.29 -3.07
C ASN A 205 -30.06 4.37 -4.29
N LYS A 206 -28.74 4.32 -4.09
CA LYS A 206 -27.72 4.32 -5.15
C LYS A 206 -27.37 2.91 -5.63
N THR A 207 -27.83 1.88 -4.94
CA THR A 207 -27.52 0.49 -5.25
C THR A 207 -28.35 0.03 -6.46
N LYS A 208 -27.69 -0.66 -7.41
CA LYS A 208 -28.37 -1.18 -8.61
C LYS A 208 -29.37 -2.28 -8.24
N PRO A 209 -30.46 -2.42 -9.00
CA PRO A 209 -31.41 -3.53 -8.82
C PRO A 209 -30.69 -4.89 -8.87
N GLY A 210 -30.91 -5.73 -7.87
CA GLY A 210 -30.27 -7.04 -7.74
C GLY A 210 -29.00 -7.06 -6.89
N ASP A 211 -28.37 -5.90 -6.65
CA ASP A 211 -27.22 -5.78 -5.78
C ASP A 211 -27.64 -5.56 -4.31
N ALA A 212 -26.71 -5.81 -3.37
CA ALA A 212 -26.88 -5.50 -1.96
C ALA A 212 -25.93 -4.36 -1.56
N TYR A 213 -26.43 -3.44 -0.73
CA TYR A 213 -25.64 -2.33 -0.17
C TYR A 213 -24.81 -2.81 1.01
N PRO A 214 -23.46 -2.68 1.00
CA PRO A 214 -22.62 -2.96 2.15
C PRO A 214 -22.72 -1.82 3.16
N VAL A 215 -23.23 -2.13 4.36
CA VAL A 215 -23.41 -1.12 5.42
C VAL A 215 -22.14 -0.98 6.26
N ILE A 216 -21.63 -2.09 6.78
CA ILE A 216 -20.46 -2.14 7.67
C ILE A 216 -19.89 -3.55 7.70
N THR A 217 -18.61 -3.65 8.08
CA THR A 217 -17.97 -4.91 8.46
C THR A 217 -17.65 -4.88 9.97
N LEU A 218 -18.21 -5.82 10.72
CA LEU A 218 -18.05 -5.95 12.16
C LEU A 218 -17.08 -7.08 12.51
N ARG A 219 -16.32 -6.93 13.58
CA ARG A 219 -15.62 -8.07 14.20
C ARG A 219 -16.64 -9.01 14.83
N ALA A 220 -16.32 -10.30 14.94
CA ALA A 220 -17.25 -11.30 15.47
C ALA A 220 -17.85 -10.90 16.84
N GLY A 221 -17.03 -10.36 17.75
CA GLY A 221 -17.50 -9.89 19.05
C GLY A 221 -18.45 -8.69 18.98
N GLU A 222 -18.23 -7.76 18.04
CA GLU A 222 -19.12 -6.62 17.78
C GLU A 222 -20.46 -7.08 17.19
N TYR A 223 -20.39 -8.01 16.23
CA TYR A 223 -21.57 -8.62 15.63
C TYR A 223 -22.46 -9.30 16.69
N HIS A 224 -21.85 -10.10 17.59
CA HIS A 224 -22.63 -10.77 18.66
C HIS A 224 -23.40 -9.80 19.55
N GLN A 225 -22.88 -8.59 19.78
CA GLN A 225 -23.54 -7.56 20.58
C GLN A 225 -24.76 -6.96 19.88
N VAL A 226 -24.76 -6.88 18.55
CA VAL A 226 -25.87 -6.25 17.78
C VAL A 226 -26.78 -7.27 17.12
N LYS A 227 -26.35 -8.52 16.99
CA LYS A 227 -27.12 -9.60 16.34
C LYS A 227 -28.59 -9.63 16.79
N PRO A 228 -28.95 -9.55 18.09
CA PRO A 228 -30.36 -9.61 18.53
C PRO A 228 -31.24 -8.48 17.96
N VAL A 229 -30.61 -7.39 17.52
CA VAL A 229 -31.35 -6.20 17.02
C VAL A 229 -31.45 -6.19 15.51
N ILE A 230 -30.40 -6.70 14.81
CA ILE A 230 -30.28 -6.55 13.36
C ILE A 230 -30.56 -7.83 12.59
N TYR A 231 -30.56 -9.00 13.24
CA TYR A 231 -30.60 -10.31 12.55
C TYR A 231 -31.89 -10.54 11.76
N ASP A 232 -33.02 -10.16 12.33
CA ASP A 232 -34.36 -10.38 11.74
C ASP A 232 -34.86 -9.18 10.92
N LEU A 233 -34.02 -8.17 10.69
CA LEU A 233 -34.43 -7.02 9.88
C LEU A 233 -34.62 -7.44 8.41
N PRO A 234 -35.75 -7.04 7.78
CA PRO A 234 -36.04 -7.42 6.40
C PRO A 234 -34.96 -6.93 5.43
N GLY A 235 -34.50 -7.83 4.54
CA GLY A 235 -33.49 -7.52 3.54
C GLY A 235 -32.05 -7.47 4.07
N VAL A 236 -31.82 -7.57 5.37
CA VAL A 236 -30.47 -7.60 5.96
C VAL A 236 -29.89 -9.01 5.84
N ARG A 237 -28.64 -9.10 5.37
CA ARG A 237 -27.91 -10.35 5.22
C ARG A 237 -26.50 -10.20 5.82
N PHE A 238 -25.90 -11.34 6.16
CA PHE A 238 -24.63 -11.43 6.83
C PHE A 238 -23.69 -12.36 6.06
N ALA A 239 -22.50 -11.89 5.78
CA ALA A 239 -21.45 -12.68 5.13
C ALA A 239 -20.24 -12.78 6.06
N SER A 240 -19.90 -14.01 6.47
CA SER A 240 -18.69 -14.26 7.25
C SER A 240 -17.49 -14.36 6.32
N GLN A 241 -16.39 -13.68 6.67
CA GLN A 241 -15.11 -13.76 5.97
C GLN A 241 -13.96 -13.62 6.95
N GLU A 242 -12.82 -14.20 6.62
CA GLU A 242 -11.60 -13.97 7.37
C GLU A 242 -10.85 -12.76 6.79
N ARG A 243 -10.37 -11.88 7.66
CA ARG A 243 -9.54 -10.73 7.28
C ARG A 243 -8.39 -10.54 8.25
N LEU A 244 -7.26 -10.11 7.71
CA LEU A 244 -6.10 -9.70 8.49
C LEU A 244 -6.38 -8.30 9.08
N LEU A 245 -6.57 -8.22 10.39
CA LEU A 245 -6.93 -6.99 11.09
C LEU A 245 -5.93 -6.66 12.20
N PRO A 246 -5.70 -5.35 12.48
CA PRO A 246 -4.93 -4.93 13.64
C PRO A 246 -5.45 -5.53 14.93
N VAL A 247 -4.53 -5.96 15.80
CA VAL A 247 -4.89 -6.50 17.15
C VAL A 247 -5.58 -5.41 17.97
N THR A 248 -4.99 -4.22 17.99
CA THR A 248 -5.59 -3.03 18.62
C THR A 248 -6.28 -2.19 17.55
N ARG A 249 -7.59 -1.94 17.72
CA ARG A 249 -8.35 -1.12 16.76
C ARG A 249 -7.78 0.30 16.73
N GLY A 250 -7.55 0.81 15.53
CA GLY A 250 -7.04 2.16 15.32
C GLY A 250 -5.52 2.31 15.43
N SER A 251 -4.79 1.31 15.97
CA SER A 251 -3.34 1.39 16.03
C SER A 251 -2.70 1.24 14.66
N GLY A 252 -1.64 2.01 14.42
CA GLY A 252 -0.82 1.93 13.21
C GLY A 252 -1.56 2.22 11.90
N ARG A 253 -2.64 3.00 11.92
CA ARG A 253 -3.51 3.27 10.75
C ARG A 253 -2.73 3.69 9.52
N GLN A 254 -1.67 4.48 9.69
CA GLN A 254 -0.86 5.04 8.61
C GLN A 254 0.00 3.98 7.87
N VAL A 255 0.29 2.86 8.52
CA VAL A 255 1.25 1.88 8.01
C VAL A 255 0.68 0.46 7.91
N LEU A 256 -0.21 0.02 8.82
CA LEU A 256 -0.70 -1.35 8.83
C LEU A 256 -1.58 -1.70 7.62
N ALA A 257 -2.29 -0.72 7.05
CA ALA A 257 -3.04 -0.92 5.80
C ALA A 257 -2.12 -1.23 4.63
N ALA A 258 -0.98 -0.55 4.54
CA ALA A 258 0.02 -0.78 3.50
C ALA A 258 0.74 -2.11 3.69
N ILE A 259 1.10 -2.47 4.93
CA ILE A 259 1.69 -3.79 5.25
C ILE A 259 0.69 -4.91 4.88
N ARG A 260 -0.61 -4.72 5.15
CA ARG A 260 -1.64 -5.68 4.75
C ARG A 260 -1.69 -5.87 3.23
N ALA A 261 -1.58 -4.79 2.45
CA ALA A 261 -1.56 -4.88 0.99
C ALA A 261 -0.35 -5.68 0.48
N LEU A 262 0.83 -5.54 1.11
CA LEU A 262 2.00 -6.38 0.81
C LEU A 262 1.74 -7.86 1.15
N VAL A 263 1.11 -8.16 2.30
CA VAL A 263 0.72 -9.54 2.66
C VAL A 263 -0.23 -10.11 1.62
N GLU A 264 -1.26 -9.36 1.22
CA GLU A 264 -2.25 -9.80 0.21
C GLU A 264 -1.57 -10.07 -1.14
N GLN A 265 -0.60 -9.27 -1.54
CA GLN A 265 0.20 -9.48 -2.74
C GLN A 265 1.06 -10.75 -2.65
N GLU A 266 1.74 -10.99 -1.54
CA GLU A 266 2.54 -12.20 -1.29
C GLU A 266 1.66 -13.45 -1.26
N LEU A 267 0.48 -13.39 -0.63
CA LEU A 267 -0.49 -14.48 -0.62
C LEU A 267 -1.01 -14.80 -2.02
N ALA A 268 -1.27 -13.78 -2.85
CA ALA A 268 -1.69 -13.99 -4.24
C ALA A 268 -0.60 -14.71 -5.06
N GLY A 269 0.68 -14.35 -4.86
CA GLY A 269 1.82 -15.02 -5.50
C GLY A 269 2.08 -16.44 -5.00
N ALA A 270 1.58 -16.79 -3.81
CA ALA A 270 1.69 -18.12 -3.19
C ALA A 270 0.43 -18.98 -3.39
N ALA A 271 -0.60 -18.45 -4.07
CA ALA A 271 -1.87 -19.13 -4.25
C ALA A 271 -1.72 -20.44 -5.04
N GLY A 272 -2.32 -21.50 -4.53
CA GLY A 272 -2.62 -22.72 -5.25
C GLY A 272 -3.87 -22.55 -6.12
N TRP A 273 -4.32 -23.64 -6.71
CA TRP A 273 -5.53 -23.65 -7.53
C TRP A 273 -6.22 -25.00 -7.47
N ARG A 274 -7.55 -25.00 -7.69
CA ARG A 274 -8.36 -26.21 -7.79
C ARG A 274 -9.24 -26.14 -9.04
N ILE A 275 -9.40 -27.27 -9.69
CA ILE A 275 -10.41 -27.47 -10.72
C ILE A 275 -11.51 -28.33 -10.12
N VAL A 276 -12.73 -27.84 -10.19
CA VAL A 276 -13.90 -28.47 -9.56
C VAL A 276 -15.05 -28.58 -10.54
N THR A 277 -15.94 -29.58 -10.34
CA THR A 277 -17.25 -29.54 -10.97
C THR A 277 -18.20 -28.67 -10.17
N ARG A 278 -19.08 -27.94 -10.85
CA ARG A 278 -20.06 -27.03 -10.24
C ARG A 278 -21.46 -27.36 -10.79
N ASP A 279 -22.45 -27.29 -9.90
CA ASP A 279 -23.86 -27.46 -10.29
C ASP A 279 -24.45 -26.17 -10.90
N VAL A 280 -25.71 -26.23 -11.31
CA VAL A 280 -26.46 -25.11 -11.91
C VAL A 280 -26.62 -23.90 -10.98
N THR A 281 -26.44 -24.07 -9.68
CA THR A 281 -26.49 -23.01 -8.69
C THR A 281 -25.11 -22.39 -8.46
N GLY A 282 -24.06 -22.96 -9.08
CA GLY A 282 -22.66 -22.57 -8.90
C GLY A 282 -22.00 -23.23 -7.69
N GLY A 283 -22.69 -24.16 -7.00
CA GLY A 283 -22.12 -24.91 -5.87
C GLY A 283 -21.07 -25.93 -6.35
N GLU A 284 -19.99 -26.08 -5.54
CA GLU A 284 -18.97 -27.12 -5.80
C GLU A 284 -19.55 -28.51 -5.54
N VAL A 285 -19.28 -29.45 -6.43
CA VAL A 285 -19.76 -30.85 -6.33
C VAL A 285 -18.59 -31.80 -6.07
N SER A 286 -17.53 -31.73 -6.88
CA SER A 286 -16.33 -32.56 -6.69
C SER A 286 -15.08 -31.84 -7.15
N GLU A 287 -13.95 -32.22 -6.56
CA GLU A 287 -12.63 -31.75 -6.95
C GLU A 287 -12.02 -32.67 -7.99
N LEU A 288 -11.60 -32.11 -9.12
CA LEU A 288 -10.97 -32.82 -10.23
C LEU A 288 -9.45 -32.79 -10.18
N ARG A 289 -8.91 -31.65 -9.73
CA ARG A 289 -7.49 -31.40 -9.56
C ARG A 289 -7.27 -30.33 -8.51
N ALA A 290 -6.27 -30.49 -7.65
CA ALA A 290 -5.80 -29.45 -6.76
C ALA A 290 -4.28 -29.35 -6.81
N GLU A 291 -3.80 -28.11 -6.76
CA GLU A 291 -2.41 -27.76 -6.48
C GLU A 291 -2.43 -26.92 -5.20
N PRO A 292 -1.91 -27.44 -4.09
CA PRO A 292 -2.00 -26.72 -2.82
C PRO A 292 -1.22 -25.40 -2.87
N PRO A 293 -1.67 -24.39 -2.12
CA PRO A 293 -0.93 -23.14 -2.00
C PRO A 293 0.41 -23.38 -1.31
N ARG A 294 1.40 -22.55 -1.64
CA ARG A 294 2.63 -22.49 -0.86
C ARG A 294 2.34 -21.75 0.44
N PRO A 295 2.89 -22.17 1.60
CA PRO A 295 2.77 -21.39 2.81
C PRO A 295 3.28 -19.97 2.59
N GLY A 296 2.45 -18.97 2.87
CA GLY A 296 2.86 -17.56 2.83
C GLY A 296 3.90 -17.28 3.93
N PRO A 297 4.98 -16.52 3.66
CA PRO A 297 5.92 -16.14 4.69
C PRO A 297 5.23 -15.26 5.74
N ALA A 298 5.53 -15.48 7.03
CA ALA A 298 5.14 -14.54 8.07
C ALA A 298 5.88 -13.21 7.85
N ILE A 299 5.15 -12.13 7.69
CA ILE A 299 5.74 -10.79 7.56
C ILE A 299 6.07 -10.26 8.95
N THR A 300 7.33 -9.90 9.15
CA THR A 300 7.79 -9.17 10.34
C THR A 300 8.00 -7.71 9.97
N SER A 301 7.23 -6.83 10.61
CA SER A 301 7.40 -5.38 10.50
C SER A 301 8.60 -4.92 11.34
N THR A 302 9.16 -3.77 11.00
CA THR A 302 10.16 -3.08 11.83
C THR A 302 9.52 -2.28 12.96
N LEU A 303 8.18 -2.08 12.92
CA LEU A 303 7.44 -1.43 14.00
C LEU A 303 7.69 -2.13 15.35
N SER A 304 7.70 -1.35 16.41
CA SER A 304 7.61 -1.86 17.78
C SER A 304 6.23 -1.55 18.34
N ALA A 305 5.47 -2.57 18.70
CA ALA A 305 4.13 -2.39 19.27
C ALA A 305 4.15 -1.47 20.50
N ARG A 306 5.20 -1.54 21.32
CA ARG A 306 5.41 -0.71 22.51
C ARG A 306 5.65 0.76 22.13
N ILE A 307 6.55 1.00 21.17
CA ILE A 307 6.89 2.37 20.75
C ILE A 307 5.71 2.99 19.99
N GLN A 308 5.01 2.23 19.15
CA GLN A 308 3.81 2.66 18.45
C GLN A 308 2.70 3.09 19.44
N ALA A 309 2.42 2.26 20.43
CA ALA A 309 1.42 2.58 21.45
C ALA A 309 1.80 3.83 22.28
N ALA A 310 3.08 4.00 22.60
CA ALA A 310 3.56 5.20 23.30
C ALA A 310 3.43 6.46 22.43
N ALA A 311 3.71 6.35 21.12
CA ALA A 311 3.57 7.44 20.17
C ALA A 311 2.08 7.88 20.02
N GLU A 312 1.18 6.92 19.82
CA GLU A 312 -0.27 7.18 19.74
C GLU A 312 -0.78 7.85 21.02
N LYS A 313 -0.44 7.29 22.17
CA LYS A 313 -0.84 7.83 23.48
C LYS A 313 -0.30 9.24 23.73
N ALA A 314 0.90 9.55 23.22
CA ALA A 314 1.49 10.88 23.37
C ALA A 314 0.71 11.97 22.61
N LEU A 315 0.00 11.58 21.55
CA LEU A 315 -0.81 12.49 20.71
C LEU A 315 -2.29 12.49 21.06
N GLU A 316 -2.77 11.52 21.84
CA GLU A 316 -4.22 11.33 22.14
C GLU A 316 -4.90 12.57 22.75
N THR A 317 -4.16 13.36 23.54
CA THR A 317 -4.71 14.55 24.21
C THR A 317 -4.60 15.83 23.38
N GLU A 318 -3.99 15.76 22.20
CA GLU A 318 -3.80 16.93 21.34
C GLU A 318 -5.06 17.19 20.52
N ILE A 319 -5.54 18.44 20.57
CA ILE A 319 -6.73 18.87 19.82
C ILE A 319 -6.39 19.36 18.41
N HIS A 320 -5.14 19.76 18.18
CA HIS A 320 -4.62 20.13 16.87
C HIS A 320 -4.14 18.90 16.11
N PRO A 321 -4.15 18.90 14.77
CA PRO A 321 -3.54 17.84 14.00
C PRO A 321 -2.11 17.59 14.45
N ALA A 322 -1.82 16.36 14.87
CA ALA A 322 -0.54 15.99 15.47
C ALA A 322 0.00 14.70 14.86
N ALA A 323 1.30 14.67 14.58
CA ALA A 323 2.00 13.53 14.00
C ALA A 323 3.34 13.28 14.68
N LEU A 324 3.72 12.00 14.79
CA LEU A 324 5.01 11.55 15.32
C LEU A 324 5.53 10.41 14.48
N VAL A 325 6.81 10.49 14.09
CA VAL A 325 7.55 9.40 13.45
C VAL A 325 8.78 9.09 14.28
N ALA A 326 9.03 7.80 14.51
CA ALA A 326 10.21 7.30 15.22
C ALA A 326 10.99 6.31 14.35
N ILE A 327 12.31 6.49 14.29
CA ILE A 327 13.23 5.71 13.46
C ILE A 327 14.40 5.24 14.34
N GLN A 328 14.88 4.03 14.12
CA GLN A 328 16.12 3.53 14.72
C GLN A 328 17.33 4.01 13.91
N PRO A 329 18.20 4.87 14.46
CA PRO A 329 19.35 5.38 13.73
C PRO A 329 20.31 4.31 13.20
N SER A 330 20.56 3.27 13.96
CA SER A 330 21.53 2.22 13.61
C SER A 330 21.13 1.35 12.42
N SER A 331 19.79 1.15 12.20
CA SER A 331 19.26 0.25 11.17
C SER A 331 18.44 0.95 10.08
N GLY A 332 17.82 2.09 10.39
CA GLY A 332 16.81 2.73 9.56
C GLY A 332 15.39 2.19 9.79
N ASP A 333 15.21 1.24 10.70
CA ASP A 333 13.90 0.69 11.02
C ASP A 333 12.93 1.79 11.46
N ILE A 334 11.79 1.90 10.80
CA ILE A 334 10.68 2.74 11.25
C ILE A 334 10.01 2.01 12.42
N LEU A 335 10.13 2.60 13.62
CA LEU A 335 9.66 1.99 14.87
C LEU A 335 8.22 2.35 15.22
N ALA A 336 7.78 3.55 14.81
CA ALA A 336 6.43 4.03 14.98
C ALA A 336 6.08 5.12 13.97
N VAL A 337 4.81 5.15 13.56
CA VAL A 337 4.18 6.23 12.81
C VAL A 337 2.81 6.47 13.41
N ALA A 338 2.63 7.60 14.07
CA ALA A 338 1.40 7.93 14.78
C ALA A 338 0.85 9.27 14.32
N GLN A 339 -0.47 9.35 14.23
CA GLN A 339 -1.25 10.57 14.05
C GLN A 339 -2.46 10.52 14.99
N ASN A 340 -2.96 11.69 15.40
CA ASN A 340 -4.26 11.78 16.05
C ASN A 340 -5.39 11.87 14.99
N ASP A 341 -6.64 11.74 15.41
CA ASP A 341 -7.79 11.76 14.50
C ASP A 341 -7.86 13.06 13.67
N ALA A 342 -7.50 14.21 14.26
CA ALA A 342 -7.47 15.48 13.54
C ALA A 342 -6.43 15.50 12.39
N ALA A 343 -5.28 14.86 12.57
CA ALA A 343 -4.28 14.72 11.51
C ALA A 343 -4.69 13.64 10.48
N ASP A 344 -5.39 12.59 10.90
CA ASP A 344 -5.93 11.58 9.99
C ASP A 344 -6.93 12.17 8.99
N ASP A 345 -7.72 13.17 9.41
CA ASP A 345 -8.63 13.92 8.53
C ASP A 345 -7.90 14.75 7.46
N GLU A 346 -6.65 15.17 7.72
CA GLU A 346 -5.79 15.87 6.76
C GLU A 346 -5.03 14.89 5.82
N GLY A 347 -5.05 13.60 6.09
CA GLY A 347 -4.38 12.55 5.32
C GLY A 347 -3.04 12.10 5.93
N PRO A 348 -2.06 11.63 5.15
CA PRO A 348 -0.83 11.03 5.66
C PRO A 348 0.21 12.09 6.08
N VAL A 349 -0.15 12.95 7.05
CA VAL A 349 0.68 14.05 7.57
C VAL A 349 2.06 13.56 8.02
N ALA A 350 2.10 12.44 8.76
CA ALA A 350 3.33 11.90 9.33
C ALA A 350 4.39 11.53 8.28
N LEU A 351 3.96 10.92 7.17
CA LEU A 351 4.84 10.34 6.17
C LEU A 351 5.10 11.25 4.96
N SER A 352 4.12 12.08 4.57
CA SER A 352 4.19 12.88 3.34
C SER A 352 3.70 14.31 3.46
N GLY A 353 3.33 14.77 4.65
CA GLY A 353 2.96 16.17 4.91
C GLY A 353 4.12 17.10 4.56
N ARG A 354 3.79 18.30 4.06
CA ARG A 354 4.78 19.32 3.65
C ARG A 354 4.54 20.61 4.43
N TYR A 355 5.25 20.76 5.53
CA TYR A 355 5.12 21.90 6.42
C TYR A 355 6.46 22.62 6.58
N PRO A 356 6.48 23.96 6.75
CA PRO A 356 7.70 24.64 7.14
C PRO A 356 8.25 24.05 8.44
N PRO A 357 9.53 23.61 8.48
CA PRO A 357 10.12 22.97 9.67
C PRO A 357 10.47 23.98 10.76
N GLY A 358 10.43 25.27 10.45
CA GLY A 358 10.87 26.31 11.36
C GLY A 358 12.28 26.05 11.90
N SER A 359 12.52 26.43 13.13
CA SER A 359 13.85 26.33 13.75
C SER A 359 14.42 24.92 13.89
N THR A 360 13.67 23.85 13.61
CA THR A 360 14.27 22.49 13.54
C THR A 360 15.22 22.38 12.35
N PHE A 361 15.00 23.13 11.28
CA PHE A 361 15.90 23.20 10.12
C PHE A 361 17.27 23.77 10.44
N LYS A 362 17.42 24.50 11.57
CA LYS A 362 18.74 25.00 12.02
C LYS A 362 19.75 23.88 12.29
N ILE A 363 19.33 22.60 12.42
CA ILE A 363 20.24 21.45 12.43
C ILE A 363 21.00 21.40 11.10
N VAL A 364 20.28 21.52 9.98
CA VAL A 364 20.86 21.51 8.62
C VAL A 364 21.69 22.78 8.37
N THR A 365 21.16 23.93 8.74
CA THR A 365 21.88 25.22 8.57
C THR A 365 23.17 25.28 9.38
N ALA A 366 23.14 24.76 10.63
CA ALA A 366 24.34 24.64 11.43
C ALA A 366 25.38 23.72 10.78
N ALA A 367 24.91 22.56 10.23
CA ALA A 367 25.81 21.65 9.51
C ALA A 367 26.46 22.35 8.32
N ALA A 368 25.67 23.05 7.49
CA ALA A 368 26.18 23.80 6.35
C ALA A 368 27.24 24.84 6.79
N ALA A 369 26.94 25.64 7.82
CA ALA A 369 27.85 26.66 8.32
C ALA A 369 29.13 26.05 8.95
N LEU A 370 29.02 24.98 9.72
CA LEU A 370 30.18 24.27 10.30
C LEU A 370 31.06 23.61 9.23
N SER A 371 30.46 23.20 8.12
CA SER A 371 31.19 22.53 7.01
C SER A 371 32.07 23.50 6.23
N THR A 372 31.85 24.82 6.29
CA THR A 372 32.77 25.82 5.68
C THR A 372 34.11 25.91 6.43
N GLY A 373 34.13 25.55 7.72
CA GLY A 373 35.29 25.74 8.59
C GLY A 373 35.44 27.15 9.15
N ASP A 374 34.58 28.11 8.77
CA ASP A 374 34.64 29.50 9.21
C ASP A 374 34.10 29.68 10.63
N VAL A 375 33.27 28.78 11.09
CA VAL A 375 32.65 28.77 12.41
C VAL A 375 32.72 27.41 13.07
N GLU A 376 32.81 27.42 14.41
CA GLU A 376 32.75 26.27 15.30
C GLU A 376 31.77 26.54 16.46
N PRO A 377 31.35 25.55 17.27
CA PRO A 377 30.38 25.77 18.35
C PRO A 377 30.76 26.87 19.34
N GLY A 378 32.07 27.12 19.52
CA GLY A 378 32.61 28.18 20.39
C GLY A 378 32.68 29.55 19.74
N SER A 379 32.55 29.66 18.41
CA SER A 379 32.70 30.92 17.69
C SER A 379 31.74 31.99 18.18
N PRO A 380 32.22 33.22 18.49
CA PRO A 380 31.38 34.33 18.92
C PRO A 380 30.54 34.84 17.73
N VAL A 381 29.23 34.80 17.85
CA VAL A 381 28.25 35.26 16.85
C VAL A 381 27.29 36.26 17.46
N ASP A 382 26.80 37.19 16.65
CA ASP A 382 25.83 38.19 17.12
C ASP A 382 24.40 37.58 17.06
N CYS A 383 23.66 37.81 18.15
CA CYS A 383 22.24 37.44 18.25
C CYS A 383 21.41 38.67 18.70
N PRO A 384 21.35 39.72 17.88
CA PRO A 384 20.52 40.90 18.18
C PRO A 384 19.05 40.59 18.07
N GLY A 385 18.18 41.40 18.69
CA GLY A 385 16.71 41.22 18.65
C GLY A 385 16.12 41.24 17.24
N THR A 386 16.77 41.99 16.32
CA THR A 386 16.43 42.02 14.86
C THR A 386 17.72 42.14 14.04
N THR A 387 17.70 41.67 12.81
CA THR A 387 18.76 41.91 11.81
C THR A 387 18.16 42.19 10.44
N ALA A 388 18.84 43.03 9.67
CA ALA A 388 18.49 43.29 8.29
C ALA A 388 19.37 42.43 7.37
N ILE A 389 18.73 41.77 6.40
CA ILE A 389 19.37 41.10 5.26
C ILE A 389 18.83 41.83 4.04
N GLU A 390 19.63 42.66 3.41
CA GLU A 390 19.19 43.58 2.37
C GLU A 390 17.99 44.42 2.87
N ASN A 391 16.83 44.29 2.22
CA ASN A 391 15.58 44.99 2.56
C ASN A 391 14.67 44.21 3.52
N ARG A 392 15.07 43.02 3.97
CA ARG A 392 14.27 42.14 4.85
C ARG A 392 14.74 42.23 6.29
N VAL A 393 13.85 42.61 7.20
CA VAL A 393 14.10 42.57 8.64
C VAL A 393 13.68 41.24 9.21
N VAL A 394 14.62 40.49 9.78
CA VAL A 394 14.42 39.20 10.45
C VAL A 394 14.44 39.41 11.97
N PRO A 395 13.38 39.14 12.72
CA PRO A 395 13.34 39.18 14.16
C PRO A 395 13.65 37.82 14.80
N ASN A 396 14.17 37.84 16.02
CA ASN A 396 14.05 36.73 16.94
C ASN A 396 12.59 36.61 17.45
N GLU A 397 12.18 35.44 17.91
CA GLU A 397 10.88 35.27 18.58
C GLU A 397 10.80 36.20 19.80
N GLY A 398 9.72 36.99 19.90
CA GLY A 398 9.63 38.02 20.94
C GLY A 398 10.73 39.08 20.92
N ARG A 399 11.51 39.18 19.86
CA ARG A 399 12.65 40.10 19.68
C ARG A 399 13.69 40.02 20.79
N PHE A 400 13.91 38.85 21.40
CA PHE A 400 14.94 38.68 22.40
C PHE A 400 16.33 39.01 21.81
N ASP A 401 17.18 39.57 22.63
CA ASP A 401 18.55 39.99 22.31
C ASP A 401 19.52 39.33 23.28
N LEU A 402 20.53 38.63 22.77
CA LEU A 402 21.57 37.99 23.58
C LEU A 402 22.93 38.70 23.42
N GLY A 403 22.99 39.73 22.58
CA GLY A 403 24.26 40.33 22.19
C GLY A 403 25.17 39.35 21.46
N ARG A 404 26.46 39.34 21.82
CA ARG A 404 27.44 38.44 21.21
C ARG A 404 27.66 37.21 22.10
N VAL A 405 27.32 36.03 21.55
CA VAL A 405 27.35 34.75 22.28
C VAL A 405 28.03 33.66 21.44
N PRO A 406 28.50 32.56 22.06
CA PRO A 406 28.94 31.38 21.28
C PRO A 406 27.85 30.86 20.37
N LEU A 407 28.22 30.32 19.19
CA LEU A 407 27.28 29.73 18.23
C LEU A 407 26.38 28.66 18.87
N LYS A 408 26.94 27.80 19.74
CA LYS A 408 26.16 26.81 20.50
C LYS A 408 25.05 27.42 21.35
N THR A 409 25.29 28.60 21.93
CA THR A 409 24.29 29.35 22.71
C THR A 409 23.22 29.94 21.81
N ALA A 410 23.59 30.52 20.65
CA ALA A 410 22.64 31.00 19.64
C ALA A 410 21.77 29.87 19.11
N PHE A 411 22.33 28.67 18.88
CA PHE A 411 21.59 27.47 18.50
C PHE A 411 20.63 26.99 19.60
N ALA A 412 21.14 26.87 20.84
CA ALA A 412 20.35 26.41 21.99
C ALA A 412 19.15 27.33 22.29
N ARG A 413 19.35 28.65 22.15
CA ARG A 413 18.31 29.68 22.33
C ARG A 413 17.49 29.92 21.05
N SER A 414 17.82 29.22 19.95
CA SER A 414 17.10 29.30 18.67
C SER A 414 17.12 30.68 18.00
N CYS A 415 18.26 31.40 18.04
CA CYS A 415 18.43 32.73 17.49
C CYS A 415 18.21 32.79 15.98
N ASN A 416 17.12 33.41 15.51
CA ASN A 416 16.84 33.54 14.07
C ASN A 416 17.83 34.48 13.38
N THR A 417 18.19 35.59 14.05
CA THR A 417 19.05 36.63 13.46
C THR A 417 20.45 36.12 13.18
N THR A 418 20.99 35.25 14.03
CA THR A 418 22.26 34.55 13.78
C THR A 418 22.19 33.63 12.59
N PHE A 419 21.16 32.74 12.55
CA PHE A 419 21.05 31.73 11.52
C PHE A 419 20.67 32.33 10.16
N ALA A 420 19.91 33.42 10.13
CA ALA A 420 19.65 34.18 8.91
C ALA A 420 20.94 34.75 8.29
N ARG A 421 21.82 35.34 9.12
CA ARG A 421 23.13 35.86 8.66
C ARG A 421 24.05 34.75 8.16
N LEU A 422 24.14 33.64 8.90
CA LEU A 422 24.96 32.50 8.49
C LEU A 422 24.46 31.99 7.12
N ALA A 423 23.19 31.75 6.98
CA ALA A 423 22.61 31.22 5.74
C ALA A 423 22.71 32.18 4.54
N ALA A 424 22.52 33.50 4.79
CA ALA A 424 22.69 34.53 3.75
C ALA A 424 24.11 34.56 3.16
N GLY A 425 25.12 34.26 3.98
CA GLY A 425 26.52 34.17 3.56
C GLY A 425 26.93 32.89 2.85
N LEU A 426 26.08 31.84 2.87
CA LEU A 426 26.40 30.58 2.23
C LEU A 426 26.16 30.64 0.70
N PRO A 427 26.84 29.78 -0.09
CA PRO A 427 26.51 29.55 -1.50
C PRO A 427 25.04 29.17 -1.72
N ALA A 428 24.52 29.43 -2.93
CA ALA A 428 23.12 29.21 -3.26
C ALA A 428 22.62 27.76 -3.01
N SER A 429 23.45 26.75 -3.32
CA SER A 429 23.10 25.33 -3.13
C SER A 429 23.42 24.78 -1.73
N ALA A 430 24.14 25.51 -0.88
CA ALA A 430 24.71 24.96 0.34
C ALA A 430 23.67 24.39 1.31
N LEU A 431 22.51 25.02 1.45
CA LEU A 431 21.41 24.49 2.28
C LEU A 431 20.77 23.24 1.65
N THR A 432 20.62 23.21 0.32
CA THR A 432 20.12 22.06 -0.41
C THR A 432 21.05 20.85 -0.28
N ASP A 433 22.35 21.08 -0.47
CA ASP A 433 23.37 20.02 -0.39
C ASP A 433 23.48 19.49 1.05
N ALA A 434 23.51 20.38 2.04
CA ALA A 434 23.47 19.98 3.43
C ALA A 434 22.18 19.21 3.78
N ALA A 435 21.01 19.64 3.30
CA ALA A 435 19.75 18.95 3.55
C ALA A 435 19.77 17.50 3.00
N ARG A 436 20.29 17.30 1.79
CA ARG A 436 20.47 15.96 1.20
C ARG A 436 21.41 15.09 2.02
N SER A 437 22.43 15.65 2.65
CA SER A 437 23.33 14.91 3.55
C SER A 437 22.64 14.41 4.82
N PHE A 438 21.45 14.92 5.13
CA PHE A 438 20.56 14.45 6.21
C PHE A 438 19.32 13.70 5.69
N GLY A 439 19.23 13.41 4.38
CA GLY A 439 18.10 12.72 3.76
C GLY A 439 16.88 13.62 3.49
N LEU A 440 16.95 14.92 3.79
CA LEU A 440 15.86 15.85 3.50
C LEU A 440 15.94 16.31 2.05
N GLY A 441 14.85 16.11 1.28
CA GLY A 441 14.82 16.31 -0.16
C GLY A 441 15.35 15.12 -0.97
N ALA A 442 15.69 14.00 -0.31
CA ALA A 442 15.97 12.73 -0.96
C ALA A 442 14.67 11.95 -1.22
N ASP A 443 14.65 11.19 -2.31
CA ASP A 443 13.53 10.34 -2.71
C ASP A 443 13.77 8.90 -2.23
N PHE A 444 12.96 8.47 -1.26
CA PHE A 444 12.99 7.11 -0.74
C PHE A 444 11.82 6.30 -1.29
N VAL A 445 12.12 5.16 -1.90
CA VAL A 445 11.15 4.12 -2.22
C VAL A 445 11.16 3.11 -1.08
N VAL A 446 10.26 3.29 -0.12
CA VAL A 446 10.09 2.36 1.00
C VAL A 446 8.97 1.37 0.64
N PRO A 447 9.27 0.06 0.48
CA PRO A 447 8.24 -0.91 0.13
C PRO A 447 7.00 -0.83 1.04
N GLY A 448 5.83 -0.63 0.43
CA GLY A 448 4.55 -0.50 1.13
C GLY A 448 4.25 0.89 1.69
N LEU A 449 5.13 1.88 1.58
CA LEU A 449 4.85 3.24 2.06
C LEU A 449 5.03 4.29 0.96
N THR A 450 4.17 5.30 0.99
CA THR A 450 4.39 6.54 0.25
C THR A 450 4.99 7.56 1.22
N THR A 451 6.23 7.96 0.97
CA THR A 451 6.96 8.88 1.84
C THR A 451 7.43 10.11 1.07
N VAL A 452 7.46 11.25 1.74
CA VAL A 452 8.06 12.50 1.27
C VAL A 452 8.91 13.05 2.40
N THR A 453 10.19 13.24 2.18
CA THR A 453 11.07 13.80 3.23
C THR A 453 10.90 15.31 3.36
N GLY A 454 10.69 16.00 2.24
CA GLY A 454 10.55 17.44 2.16
C GLY A 454 11.16 18.02 0.90
N GLY A 455 11.43 19.32 0.90
CA GLY A 455 12.07 20.02 -0.21
C GLY A 455 12.86 21.24 0.29
N VAL A 456 14.07 21.38 -0.21
CA VAL A 456 14.98 22.51 0.10
C VAL A 456 15.53 23.03 -1.23
N PRO A 457 14.82 23.95 -1.90
CA PRO A 457 15.29 24.57 -3.15
C PRO A 457 16.57 25.36 -2.94
N ALA A 458 17.39 25.51 -3.97
CA ALA A 458 18.53 26.41 -3.94
C ALA A 458 18.05 27.87 -3.77
N GLY A 459 18.72 28.62 -2.93
CA GLY A 459 18.34 30.00 -2.62
C GLY A 459 18.97 31.00 -3.58
N ASP A 460 18.16 31.60 -4.47
CA ASP A 460 18.62 32.52 -5.51
C ASP A 460 19.07 33.90 -4.96
N SER A 461 18.53 34.32 -3.81
CA SER A 461 18.89 35.60 -3.17
C SER A 461 19.38 35.40 -1.73
N ALA A 462 20.10 36.37 -1.20
CA ALA A 462 20.51 36.36 0.20
C ALA A 462 19.32 36.38 1.16
N VAL A 463 18.23 37.06 0.80
CA VAL A 463 17.00 37.11 1.59
C VAL A 463 16.34 35.72 1.63
N GLN A 464 16.21 35.04 0.51
CA GLN A 464 15.66 33.69 0.50
C GLN A 464 16.51 32.73 1.33
N ARG A 465 17.85 32.71 1.13
CA ARG A 465 18.73 31.86 1.95
C ARG A 465 18.61 32.18 3.44
N ALA A 466 18.46 33.46 3.80
CA ALA A 466 18.25 33.86 5.19
C ALA A 466 16.97 33.27 5.78
N GLU A 467 15.83 33.36 5.07
CA GLU A 467 14.54 32.82 5.50
C GLU A 467 14.56 31.29 5.53
N ASP A 468 15.12 30.65 4.51
CA ASP A 468 15.33 29.20 4.47
C ASP A 468 16.23 28.74 5.62
N GLY A 469 17.25 29.53 6.00
CA GLY A 469 18.21 29.19 7.05
C GLY A 469 17.63 29.00 8.45
N PHE A 470 16.46 29.55 8.74
CA PHE A 470 15.73 29.26 9.98
C PHE A 470 14.42 28.47 9.76
N GLY A 471 14.30 27.84 8.57
CA GLY A 471 13.23 26.88 8.26
C GLY A 471 11.89 27.53 7.94
N GLN A 472 11.93 28.75 7.43
CA GLN A 472 10.81 29.49 6.88
C GLN A 472 10.99 29.55 5.34
N GLY A 473 10.60 30.61 4.66
CA GLY A 473 10.86 30.75 3.23
C GLY A 473 10.25 29.63 2.39
N THR A 474 11.08 28.94 1.61
CA THR A 474 10.65 27.90 0.66
C THR A 474 10.87 26.45 1.17
N VAL A 475 11.49 26.31 2.33
CA VAL A 475 11.80 25.00 2.91
C VAL A 475 10.55 24.35 3.46
N VAL A 476 10.33 23.08 3.10
CA VAL A 476 9.27 22.22 3.65
C VAL A 476 9.83 20.87 4.08
N ALA A 477 9.26 20.30 5.12
CA ALA A 477 9.61 18.97 5.62
C ALA A 477 8.37 18.22 6.10
N SER A 478 8.44 16.88 6.08
CA SER A 478 7.49 16.02 6.78
C SER A 478 8.05 15.63 8.17
N PRO A 479 7.21 15.15 9.09
CA PRO A 479 7.68 14.51 10.32
C PRO A 479 8.66 13.36 10.04
N PHE A 480 8.41 12.55 9.01
CA PHE A 480 9.32 11.51 8.54
C PHE A 480 10.69 12.09 8.14
N GLY A 481 10.71 13.16 7.33
CA GLY A 481 11.96 13.81 6.92
C GLY A 481 12.74 14.38 8.10
N MET A 482 12.06 15.03 9.07
CA MET A 482 12.72 15.57 10.26
C MET A 482 13.18 14.47 11.23
N ALA A 483 12.50 13.31 11.27
CA ALA A 483 12.98 12.15 12.01
C ALA A 483 14.27 11.57 11.37
N LEU A 484 14.35 11.56 10.02
CA LEU A 484 15.57 11.17 9.30
C LEU A 484 16.74 12.14 9.59
N VAL A 485 16.47 13.45 9.63
CA VAL A 485 17.48 14.45 10.02
C VAL A 485 18.05 14.13 11.40
N ALA A 486 17.18 13.88 12.38
CA ALA A 486 17.61 13.53 13.74
C ALA A 486 18.35 12.18 13.78
N ALA A 487 17.87 11.18 13.03
CA ALA A 487 18.50 9.87 12.90
C ALA A 487 19.90 9.97 12.29
N THR A 488 20.07 10.81 11.26
CA THR A 488 21.37 11.05 10.61
C THR A 488 22.39 11.67 11.57
N VAL A 489 21.98 12.65 12.39
CA VAL A 489 22.87 13.23 13.41
C VAL A 489 23.37 12.13 14.36
N GLN A 490 22.50 11.23 14.78
CA GLN A 490 22.85 10.15 15.72
C GLN A 490 23.64 9.03 15.06
N ALA A 491 23.24 8.58 13.88
CA ALA A 491 23.88 7.47 13.14
C ALA A 491 25.23 7.87 12.50
N GLY A 492 25.37 9.14 12.12
CA GLY A 492 26.54 9.61 11.37
C GLY A 492 26.38 9.53 9.85
N LYS A 493 25.31 8.97 9.35
CA LYS A 493 24.92 8.88 7.94
C LYS A 493 23.41 8.74 7.85
N VAL A 494 22.85 9.02 6.69
CA VAL A 494 21.42 8.80 6.45
C VAL A 494 21.13 7.30 6.52
N PRO A 495 20.28 6.85 7.48
CA PRO A 495 19.87 5.45 7.52
C PRO A 495 18.87 5.16 6.40
N ALA A 496 18.87 3.94 5.87
CA ALA A 496 17.87 3.49 4.89
C ALA A 496 16.56 3.12 5.61
N PRO A 497 15.46 3.88 5.44
CA PRO A 497 14.23 3.57 6.16
C PRO A 497 13.62 2.25 5.71
N SER A 498 13.10 1.47 6.65
CA SER A 498 12.43 0.20 6.38
C SER A 498 11.22 0.03 7.28
N ILE A 499 10.12 -0.57 6.74
CA ILE A 499 8.91 -0.89 7.49
C ILE A 499 8.67 -2.40 7.60
N VAL A 500 9.31 -3.18 6.73
CA VAL A 500 9.25 -4.65 6.72
C VAL A 500 10.64 -5.22 6.71
N LYS A 501 10.95 -6.13 7.62
CA LYS A 501 12.26 -6.82 7.68
C LYS A 501 12.52 -7.57 6.38
N GLY A 502 13.71 -7.40 5.82
CA GLY A 502 14.11 -8.04 4.57
C GLY A 502 13.68 -7.32 3.29
N MET A 503 12.95 -6.21 3.41
CA MET A 503 12.56 -5.33 2.29
C MET A 503 13.24 -3.96 2.44
N PRO A 504 14.51 -3.81 2.03
CA PRO A 504 15.22 -2.54 2.15
C PRO A 504 14.62 -1.49 1.20
N SER A 505 14.68 -0.21 1.62
CA SER A 505 14.37 0.90 0.73
C SER A 505 15.53 1.17 -0.23
N THR A 506 15.19 1.78 -1.37
CA THR A 506 16.14 2.46 -2.24
C THR A 506 16.00 3.96 -2.08
N ALA A 507 17.06 4.70 -2.39
CA ALA A 507 17.04 6.16 -2.28
C ALA A 507 17.78 6.79 -3.46
N GLU A 508 17.25 7.91 -3.92
CA GLU A 508 17.91 8.80 -4.88
C GLU A 508 18.17 10.16 -4.24
N ASN A 509 19.17 10.86 -4.73
CA ASN A 509 19.53 12.21 -4.29
C ASN A 509 19.93 12.33 -2.80
N VAL A 510 20.42 11.28 -2.18
CA VAL A 510 21.05 11.33 -0.86
C VAL A 510 22.45 11.92 -1.03
N GLY A 511 22.77 12.95 -0.23
CA GLY A 511 24.10 13.56 -0.21
C GLY A 511 25.12 12.75 0.58
N ASP A 512 26.40 13.14 0.45
CA ASP A 512 27.48 12.55 1.24
C ASP A 512 27.25 12.79 2.75
N ALA A 513 27.65 11.83 3.56
CA ALA A 513 27.51 11.93 5.00
C ALA A 513 28.27 13.16 5.55
N PRO A 514 27.71 13.93 6.51
CA PRO A 514 28.41 15.02 7.14
C PRO A 514 29.68 14.53 7.86
N SER A 515 30.72 15.37 7.92
CA SER A 515 31.94 14.99 8.62
C SER A 515 31.69 14.69 10.10
N ARG A 516 32.52 13.81 10.68
CA ARG A 516 32.44 13.46 12.11
C ARG A 516 32.50 14.69 12.99
N GLN A 517 33.37 15.67 12.65
CA GLN A 517 33.51 16.92 13.41
C GLN A 517 32.20 17.72 13.42
N VAL A 518 31.52 17.85 12.28
CA VAL A 518 30.21 18.52 12.17
C VAL A 518 29.16 17.80 13.00
N LEU A 519 29.10 16.45 12.91
CA LEU A 519 28.14 15.64 13.67
C LEU A 519 28.35 15.76 15.19
N ASP A 520 29.60 15.70 15.66
CA ASP A 520 29.91 15.80 17.08
C ASP A 520 29.57 17.21 17.61
N ALA A 521 29.79 18.26 16.81
CA ALA A 521 29.37 19.61 17.11
C ALA A 521 27.83 19.71 17.21
N LEU A 522 27.09 19.17 16.24
CA LEU A 522 25.62 19.13 16.27
C LEU A 522 25.08 18.40 17.49
N ARG A 523 25.62 17.21 17.80
CA ARG A 523 25.23 16.42 18.98
C ARG A 523 25.41 17.23 20.27
N GLY A 524 26.51 17.97 20.39
CA GLY A 524 26.76 18.88 21.52
C GLY A 524 25.72 19.99 21.58
N MET A 525 25.50 20.69 20.48
CA MET A 525 24.55 21.81 20.43
C MET A 525 23.09 21.35 20.65
N MET A 526 22.70 20.18 20.15
CA MET A 526 21.37 19.62 20.37
C MET A 526 21.13 19.17 21.82
N ARG A 527 22.18 18.73 22.54
CA ARG A 527 22.10 18.52 24.00
C ARG A 527 21.89 19.84 24.75
N ASP A 528 22.58 20.92 24.35
CA ASP A 528 22.42 22.22 24.95
C ASP A 528 21.00 22.78 24.81
N VAL A 529 20.27 22.45 23.72
CA VAL A 529 18.85 22.84 23.55
C VAL A 529 17.97 22.25 24.67
N VAL A 530 18.23 21.01 25.09
CA VAL A 530 17.51 20.34 26.18
C VAL A 530 18.02 20.82 27.55
N ALA A 531 19.33 20.94 27.74
CA ALA A 531 19.93 21.25 29.03
C ALA A 531 19.64 22.69 29.48
N VAL A 532 19.79 23.67 28.59
CA VAL A 532 19.75 25.12 28.92
C VAL A 532 18.96 25.95 27.88
N GLY A 533 18.45 25.34 26.82
CA GLY A 533 17.83 26.01 25.69
C GLY A 533 16.31 26.01 25.72
N THR A 534 15.73 25.82 24.54
CA THR A 534 14.27 25.92 24.30
C THR A 534 13.48 24.65 24.63
N ALA A 535 14.16 23.51 24.89
CA ALA A 535 13.53 22.22 25.21
C ALA A 535 13.79 21.75 26.65
N THR A 536 13.94 22.67 27.61
CA THR A 536 14.18 22.33 29.04
C THR A 536 13.05 21.48 29.66
N GLY A 537 11.87 21.41 29.03
CA GLY A 537 10.79 20.48 29.42
C GLY A 537 11.13 19.01 29.25
N LEU A 538 12.27 18.65 28.62
CA LEU A 538 12.78 17.29 28.49
C LEU A 538 13.99 16.99 29.38
N ARG A 539 14.41 17.96 30.23
CA ARG A 539 15.66 17.88 30.99
C ARG A 539 15.66 16.78 32.06
N ASP A 540 14.50 16.36 32.52
CA ASP A 540 14.32 15.27 33.48
C ASP A 540 14.51 13.87 32.84
N LEU A 541 14.53 13.81 31.50
CA LEU A 541 14.79 12.58 30.76
C LEU A 541 16.27 12.50 30.36
N PRO A 542 16.99 11.41 30.70
CA PRO A 542 18.41 11.29 30.39
C PRO A 542 18.65 11.19 28.89
N ASP A 543 19.82 11.68 28.46
CA ASP A 543 20.40 11.52 27.13
C ASP A 543 19.53 12.01 25.94
N VAL A 544 18.57 12.88 26.21
CA VAL A 544 17.76 13.49 25.14
C VAL A 544 18.53 14.65 24.50
N ALA A 545 18.59 14.65 23.18
CA ALA A 545 19.11 15.74 22.38
C ALA A 545 18.13 16.08 21.26
N GLY A 546 17.99 17.36 20.91
CA GLY A 546 17.05 17.73 19.86
C GLY A 546 17.01 19.22 19.58
N LYS A 547 16.04 19.62 18.76
CA LYS A 547 15.80 21.02 18.38
C LYS A 547 14.31 21.29 18.32
N THR A 548 13.89 22.40 18.90
CA THR A 548 12.52 22.91 18.79
C THR A 548 12.34 23.71 17.50
N GLY A 549 11.13 23.74 16.99
CA GLY A 549 10.73 24.58 15.87
C GLY A 549 9.39 25.24 16.12
N THR A 550 9.31 26.53 15.83
CA THR A 550 8.07 27.30 15.69
C THR A 550 8.07 27.83 14.27
N ALA A 551 7.10 27.38 13.45
CA ALA A 551 7.02 27.73 12.04
C ALA A 551 5.76 28.56 11.81
N GLN A 552 5.92 29.86 11.63
CA GLN A 552 4.83 30.79 11.35
C GLN A 552 4.27 30.56 9.92
N PHE A 553 2.97 30.73 9.76
CA PHE A 553 2.29 30.60 8.46
C PHE A 553 1.11 31.57 8.34
N GLY A 554 0.57 31.71 7.11
CA GLY A 554 -0.51 32.65 6.83
C GLY A 554 -0.04 34.10 6.99
N ASP A 555 -0.73 34.87 7.81
CA ASP A 555 -0.40 36.25 8.16
C ASP A 555 0.69 36.37 9.24
N GLY A 556 1.24 35.24 9.68
CA GLY A 556 2.25 35.15 10.74
C GLY A 556 1.70 35.11 12.17
N SER A 557 0.37 35.16 12.36
CA SER A 557 -0.27 35.03 13.68
C SER A 557 -0.40 33.57 14.14
N ARG A 558 -0.35 32.62 13.21
CA ARG A 558 -0.45 31.17 13.44
C ARG A 558 0.90 30.52 13.29
N ALA A 559 1.14 29.44 14.03
CA ALA A 559 2.40 28.71 13.93
C ALA A 559 2.23 27.20 14.17
N HIS A 560 2.99 26.40 13.42
CA HIS A 560 3.20 24.99 13.70
C HIS A 560 4.24 24.83 14.81
N GLY A 561 4.05 23.83 15.66
CA GLY A 561 4.99 23.42 16.71
C GLY A 561 5.75 22.16 16.32
N TRP A 562 7.07 22.19 16.43
CA TRP A 562 7.93 21.07 16.09
C TRP A 562 8.91 20.72 17.22
N PHE A 563 9.24 19.45 17.31
CA PHE A 563 10.45 18.95 17.96
C PHE A 563 11.05 17.82 17.11
N ALA A 564 12.34 17.87 16.84
CA ALA A 564 13.09 16.79 16.21
C ALA A 564 14.32 16.46 17.06
N GLY A 565 14.52 15.19 17.40
CA GLY A 565 15.59 14.79 18.30
C GLY A 565 15.75 13.29 18.43
N TYR A 566 16.59 12.88 19.37
CA TYR A 566 16.90 11.47 19.63
C TYR A 566 17.23 11.23 21.10
N ARG A 567 17.08 9.97 21.53
CA ARG A 567 17.56 9.42 22.80
C ARG A 567 18.17 8.04 22.55
N GLY A 568 19.48 7.90 22.72
CA GLY A 568 20.18 6.66 22.40
C GLY A 568 19.97 6.27 20.93
N ASP A 569 19.54 5.04 20.67
CA ASP A 569 19.26 4.52 19.31
C ASP A 569 17.79 4.69 18.89
N LEU A 570 17.18 5.79 19.29
CA LEU A 570 15.83 6.19 18.94
C LEU A 570 15.82 7.65 18.52
N ALA A 571 15.59 7.94 17.23
CA ALA A 571 15.37 9.26 16.69
C ALA A 571 13.88 9.45 16.37
N PHE A 572 13.38 10.68 16.53
CA PHE A 572 11.97 10.96 16.28
C PHE A 572 11.73 12.43 15.94
N ALA A 573 10.60 12.69 15.31
CA ALA A 573 10.09 14.04 15.13
C ALA A 573 8.61 14.12 15.48
N VAL A 574 8.23 15.23 16.08
CA VAL A 574 6.84 15.58 16.44
C VAL A 574 6.47 16.87 15.74
N LEU A 575 5.29 16.85 15.09
CA LEU A 575 4.64 18.02 14.52
C LEU A 575 3.25 18.18 15.14
N LEU A 576 2.92 19.40 15.54
CA LEU A 576 1.55 19.83 15.79
C LEU A 576 1.25 21.03 14.90
N THR A 577 0.26 20.93 14.02
CA THR A 577 -0.12 22.06 13.18
C THR A 577 -0.92 23.06 14.00
N ASP A 578 -0.73 24.35 13.70
CA ASP A 578 -1.46 25.45 14.38
C ASP A 578 -1.38 25.47 15.91
N ALA A 579 -0.29 24.97 16.47
CA ALA A 579 -0.09 24.85 17.92
C ALA A 579 0.40 26.15 18.59
N GLY A 580 0.58 27.23 17.82
CA GLY A 580 1.02 28.55 18.27
C GLY A 580 2.51 28.63 18.70
N SER A 581 3.12 27.53 19.16
CA SER A 581 4.54 27.45 19.56
C SER A 581 5.05 26.02 19.56
N SER A 582 6.36 25.86 19.80
CA SER A 582 6.99 24.53 19.95
C SER A 582 6.68 23.82 21.28
N LYS A 583 6.09 24.51 22.28
CA LYS A 583 5.85 23.92 23.61
C LYS A 583 4.98 22.66 23.58
N PRO A 584 3.83 22.62 22.87
CA PRO A 584 3.02 21.41 22.77
C PRO A 584 3.81 20.24 22.16
N ALA A 585 4.65 20.49 21.14
CA ALA A 585 5.47 19.44 20.54
C ALA A 585 6.54 18.90 21.52
N VAL A 586 7.13 19.74 22.36
CA VAL A 586 8.05 19.33 23.44
C VAL A 586 7.30 18.51 24.49
N GLN A 587 6.06 18.87 24.84
CA GLN A 587 5.23 18.12 25.79
C GLN A 587 4.84 16.75 25.23
N ALA A 588 4.46 16.66 23.95
CA ALA A 588 4.19 15.39 23.27
C ALA A 588 5.45 14.52 23.21
N ALA A 589 6.61 15.10 22.90
CA ALA A 589 7.90 14.42 22.96
C ALA A 589 8.21 13.86 24.36
N HIS A 590 7.92 14.63 25.42
CA HIS A 590 8.09 14.17 26.80
C HIS A 590 7.19 12.97 27.11
N ARG A 591 5.87 13.07 26.80
CA ARG A 591 4.93 11.96 27.00
C ARG A 591 5.37 10.71 26.25
N PHE A 592 5.81 10.86 25.00
CA PHE A 592 6.32 9.76 24.18
C PHE A 592 7.51 9.07 24.83
N LEU A 593 8.55 9.83 25.17
CA LEU A 593 9.77 9.28 25.75
C LEU A 593 9.57 8.69 27.16
N ALA A 594 8.71 9.29 27.97
CA ALA A 594 8.31 8.75 29.27
C ALA A 594 7.47 7.46 29.13
N GLY A 595 6.68 7.32 28.07
CA GLY A 595 5.85 6.14 27.79
C GLY A 595 6.64 4.91 27.34
N ILE A 596 7.87 5.09 26.87
CA ILE A 596 8.74 3.98 26.46
C ILE A 596 9.78 3.57 27.52
N GLY A 597 9.87 4.29 28.66
CA GLY A 597 10.75 3.98 29.79
C GLY A 597 12.14 4.60 29.66
#